data_e234d4de96eb8210d22cb7f5e573ca82
#
_entry.id   e234d4de96eb8210d22cb7f5e573ca82
#
_cell.length_a   1.000
_cell.length_b   1.000
_cell.length_c   1.000
_cell.angle_alpha   90.00
_cell.angle_beta   90.00
_cell.angle_gamma   90.00
#
_symmetry.space_group_name_H-M   'P 1'
#
loop_
_entity.id
_entity.type
_entity.pdbx_description
1 polymer ?
#
loop_
_entity_poly.entity_id
_entity_poly.type
_entity_poly.pdbx_seq_one_letter_code
_entity_poly.pdbx_strand_id
1 'polypeptide(L)'
;MKKIAISPSVMCADLVNLENSIKELEAIGVDSLHIDLIDGLFSPSMPLGIDTVKKLRKITNMEFDVHIMSMNNELFINEMLDIGAESITFHYESSFHTDRLINLVKRSGAKVGVALNPATSLSVLDYILPQCDSILLMLINPGFATDKGEKQVSYADKKVKDLSELIRKNNLDVK
;
A
#
# COMPACT_ATOMS: atom_id res chain seq x y z
N MET A 1 10.83 13.46 -16.89
CA MET A 1 10.94 12.17 -16.16
C MET A 1 10.00 12.25 -14.99
N LYS A 2 9.17 11.21 -14.72
CA LYS A 2 8.40 11.15 -13.47
C LYS A 2 9.40 11.12 -12.30
N LYS A 3 9.16 11.93 -11.25
CA LYS A 3 9.97 11.93 -10.03
C LYS A 3 9.77 10.58 -9.33
N ILE A 4 10.85 9.93 -8.93
CA ILE A 4 10.79 8.76 -8.05
C ILE A 4 10.48 9.25 -6.64
N ALA A 5 9.43 8.74 -6.01
CA ALA A 5 9.11 8.97 -4.62
C ALA A 5 9.60 7.79 -3.77
N ILE A 6 10.10 8.09 -2.57
CA ILE A 6 10.59 7.10 -1.62
C ILE A 6 9.67 7.07 -0.42
N SER A 7 9.05 5.90 -0.18
CA SER A 7 8.14 5.64 0.94
C SER A 7 8.64 4.43 1.74
N PRO A 8 9.49 4.62 2.75
CA PRO A 8 10.01 3.53 3.58
C PRO A 8 8.90 2.90 4.40
N SER A 9 8.91 1.55 4.49
CA SER A 9 7.95 0.82 5.30
C SER A 9 8.27 0.93 6.79
N VAL A 10 7.30 1.45 7.55
CA VAL A 10 7.40 1.64 9.01
C VAL A 10 7.51 0.31 9.74
N MET A 11 6.95 -0.79 9.19
CA MET A 11 7.10 -2.12 9.81
C MET A 11 8.55 -2.63 9.82
N CYS A 12 9.42 -2.07 8.98
CA CYS A 12 10.85 -2.42 8.92
C CYS A 12 11.72 -1.55 9.84
N ALA A 13 11.12 -0.55 10.51
CA ALA A 13 11.80 0.30 11.48
C ALA A 13 11.97 -0.40 12.84
N ASP A 14 12.68 0.24 13.77
CA ASP A 14 12.70 -0.20 15.17
C ASP A 14 11.35 0.09 15.83
N LEU A 15 10.47 -0.92 15.87
CA LEU A 15 9.12 -0.79 16.41
C LEU A 15 9.10 -0.52 17.93
N VAL A 16 10.20 -0.78 18.65
CA VAL A 16 10.33 -0.48 20.08
C VAL A 16 10.71 0.98 20.30
N ASN A 17 11.34 1.62 19.29
CA ASN A 17 11.79 3.01 19.34
C ASN A 17 11.28 3.80 18.12
N LEU A 18 10.01 3.58 17.80
CA LEU A 18 9.41 4.02 16.53
C LEU A 18 9.44 5.54 16.33
N GLU A 19 9.23 6.33 17.38
CA GLU A 19 9.28 7.80 17.31
C GLU A 19 10.64 8.31 16.79
N ASN A 20 11.74 7.75 17.30
CA ASN A 20 13.07 8.14 16.81
C ASN A 20 13.29 7.74 15.36
N SER A 21 12.86 6.51 14.98
CA SER A 21 12.94 6.06 13.58
C SER A 21 12.19 7.00 12.63
N ILE A 22 11.00 7.47 13.01
CA ILE A 22 10.23 8.42 12.19
C ILE A 22 10.95 9.76 12.08
N LYS A 23 11.50 10.29 13.19
CA LYS A 23 12.26 11.55 13.17
C LYS A 23 13.52 11.46 12.29
N GLU A 24 14.19 10.31 12.26
CA GLU A 24 15.32 10.08 11.35
C GLU A 24 14.87 10.10 9.88
N LEU A 25 13.74 9.44 9.55
CA LEU A 25 13.18 9.46 8.20
C LEU A 25 12.75 10.86 7.75
N GLU A 26 12.16 11.66 8.64
CA GLU A 26 11.86 13.08 8.38
C GLU A 26 13.15 13.89 8.11
N ALA A 27 14.19 13.67 8.92
CA ALA A 27 15.44 14.41 8.81
C ALA A 27 16.19 14.14 7.49
N ILE A 28 16.11 12.93 6.95
CA ILE A 28 16.70 12.58 5.65
C ILE A 28 15.82 12.96 4.45
N GLY A 29 14.57 13.38 4.70
CA GLY A 29 13.68 13.95 3.67
C GLY A 29 13.06 12.92 2.74
N VAL A 30 12.61 11.78 3.25
CA VAL A 30 11.78 10.83 2.46
C VAL A 30 10.44 11.46 2.10
N ASP A 31 9.80 10.99 1.03
CA ASP A 31 8.59 11.64 0.50
C ASP A 31 7.33 11.30 1.33
N SER A 32 7.23 10.09 1.90
CA SER A 32 6.09 9.61 2.69
C SER A 32 6.50 8.45 3.60
N LEU A 33 5.60 8.02 4.48
CA LEU A 33 5.75 6.81 5.29
C LEU A 33 4.82 5.72 4.77
N HIS A 34 5.38 4.55 4.45
CA HIS A 34 4.58 3.38 4.06
C HIS A 34 4.09 2.63 5.28
N ILE A 35 2.78 2.55 5.44
CA ILE A 35 2.11 1.95 6.60
C ILE A 35 1.48 0.62 6.20
N ASP A 36 2.15 -0.47 6.52
CA ASP A 36 1.65 -1.82 6.28
C ASP A 36 0.72 -2.26 7.41
N LEU A 37 -0.57 -2.45 7.11
CA LEU A 37 -1.58 -2.97 8.03
C LEU A 37 -1.94 -4.41 7.66
N ILE A 38 -1.65 -5.33 8.56
CA ILE A 38 -1.87 -6.76 8.37
C ILE A 38 -2.73 -7.28 9.51
N ASP A 39 -3.80 -8.03 9.19
CA ASP A 39 -4.80 -8.48 10.15
C ASP A 39 -4.54 -9.89 10.72
N GLY A 40 -3.45 -10.53 10.33
CA GLY A 40 -3.14 -11.91 10.73
C GLY A 40 -3.97 -12.98 10.02
N LEU A 41 -4.93 -12.59 9.16
CA LEU A 41 -5.77 -13.50 8.37
C LEU A 41 -5.36 -13.50 6.90
N PHE A 42 -5.18 -12.31 6.30
CA PHE A 42 -4.69 -12.18 4.93
C PHE A 42 -3.24 -12.69 4.82
N SER A 43 -2.43 -12.39 5.81
CA SER A 43 -1.07 -12.92 5.96
C SER A 43 -0.80 -13.17 7.45
N PRO A 44 -0.05 -14.22 7.84
CA PRO A 44 0.16 -14.60 9.24
C PRO A 44 1.19 -13.70 9.96
N SER A 45 1.00 -12.40 9.87
CA SER A 45 1.82 -11.36 10.49
C SER A 45 0.92 -10.23 10.98
N MET A 46 1.33 -9.45 11.97
CA MET A 46 0.61 -8.28 12.49
C MET A 46 1.60 -7.28 13.12
N PRO A 47 2.43 -6.60 12.32
CA PRO A 47 3.50 -5.75 12.84
C PRO A 47 2.98 -4.44 13.44
N LEU A 48 1.91 -3.87 12.87
CA LEU A 48 1.35 -2.59 13.27
C LEU A 48 -0.15 -2.70 13.53
N GLY A 49 -0.61 -2.14 14.64
CA GLY A 49 -2.04 -1.98 14.94
C GLY A 49 -2.54 -0.58 14.62
N ILE A 50 -3.86 -0.42 14.48
CA ILE A 50 -4.54 0.86 14.22
C ILE A 50 -4.15 1.93 15.25
N ASP A 51 -4.08 1.57 16.55
CA ASP A 51 -3.71 2.51 17.61
C ASP A 51 -2.26 3.02 17.48
N THR A 52 -1.35 2.20 16.96
CA THR A 52 0.02 2.63 16.67
C THR A 52 0.00 3.70 15.57
N VAL A 53 -0.75 3.48 14.49
CA VAL A 53 -0.86 4.46 13.40
C VAL A 53 -1.52 5.77 13.86
N LYS A 54 -2.56 5.70 14.72
CA LYS A 54 -3.17 6.87 15.37
C LYS A 54 -2.17 7.68 16.20
N LYS A 55 -1.24 7.00 16.87
CA LYS A 55 -0.17 7.67 17.64
C LYS A 55 0.90 8.26 16.72
N LEU A 56 1.28 7.56 15.66
CA LEU A 56 2.21 8.07 14.64
C LEU A 56 1.70 9.38 14.04
N ARG A 57 0.42 9.46 13.65
CA ARG A 57 -0.17 10.69 13.10
C ARG A 57 -0.04 11.89 14.03
N LYS A 58 0.08 11.69 15.34
CA LYS A 58 0.23 12.78 16.32
C LYS A 58 1.66 13.32 16.43
N ILE A 59 2.66 12.58 15.95
CA ILE A 59 4.07 12.93 16.07
C ILE A 59 4.72 13.34 14.75
N THR A 60 4.02 13.16 13.62
CA THR A 60 4.52 13.55 12.30
C THR A 60 3.42 14.10 11.41
N ASN A 61 3.80 15.03 10.51
CA ASN A 61 2.95 15.55 9.44
C ASN A 61 3.29 14.95 8.07
N MET A 62 4.16 13.93 8.02
CA MET A 62 4.48 13.24 6.76
C MET A 62 3.26 12.57 6.15
N GLU A 63 3.19 12.48 4.82
CA GLU A 63 2.13 11.75 4.13
C GLU A 63 2.16 10.26 4.54
N PHE A 64 0.98 9.68 4.80
CA PHE A 64 0.80 8.25 5.03
C PHE A 64 0.34 7.58 3.75
N ASP A 65 1.19 6.71 3.23
CA ASP A 65 0.90 5.79 2.13
C ASP A 65 0.54 4.43 2.73
N VAL A 66 -0.75 4.18 2.90
CA VAL A 66 -1.25 3.02 3.63
C VAL A 66 -1.46 1.83 2.69
N HIS A 67 -0.92 0.67 3.08
CA HIS A 67 -1.13 -0.61 2.42
C HIS A 67 -1.88 -1.57 3.34
N ILE A 68 -3.09 -1.93 2.95
CA ILE A 68 -4.00 -2.80 3.72
C ILE A 68 -3.91 -4.23 3.19
N MET A 69 -3.40 -5.11 4.02
CA MET A 69 -3.33 -6.56 3.84
C MET A 69 -4.31 -7.22 4.82
N SER A 70 -5.60 -7.14 4.51
CA SER A 70 -6.68 -7.56 5.41
C SER A 70 -7.81 -8.25 4.67
N MET A 71 -8.48 -9.19 5.34
CA MET A 71 -9.75 -9.78 4.91
C MET A 71 -10.94 -8.85 5.19
N ASN A 72 -10.76 -7.79 5.99
CA ASN A 72 -11.77 -6.78 6.30
C ASN A 72 -11.31 -5.37 5.85
N ASN A 73 -11.17 -5.19 4.54
CA ASN A 73 -10.68 -3.94 3.96
C ASN A 73 -11.52 -2.71 4.38
N GLU A 74 -12.85 -2.83 4.44
CA GLU A 74 -13.73 -1.68 4.72
C GLU A 74 -13.48 -1.09 6.12
N LEU A 75 -13.23 -1.95 7.12
CA LEU A 75 -12.86 -1.49 8.47
C LEU A 75 -11.58 -0.67 8.44
N PHE A 76 -10.50 -1.25 7.87
CA PHE A 76 -9.20 -0.59 7.85
C PHE A 76 -9.19 0.68 6.99
N ILE A 77 -9.92 0.69 5.86
CA ILE A 77 -10.08 1.90 5.04
C ILE A 77 -10.70 3.02 5.87
N ASN A 78 -11.83 2.78 6.54
CA ASN A 78 -12.50 3.80 7.33
C ASN A 78 -11.60 4.32 8.46
N GLU A 79 -10.92 3.44 9.20
CA GLU A 79 -9.99 3.83 10.26
C GLU A 79 -8.83 4.69 9.74
N MET A 80 -8.29 4.38 8.56
CA MET A 80 -7.20 5.17 7.97
C MET A 80 -7.69 6.50 7.39
N LEU A 81 -8.90 6.56 6.86
CA LEU A 81 -9.51 7.82 6.44
C LEU A 81 -9.75 8.74 7.65
N ASP A 82 -10.21 8.20 8.77
CA ASP A 82 -10.40 8.96 10.03
C ASP A 82 -9.07 9.49 10.60
N ILE A 83 -7.96 8.79 10.35
CA ILE A 83 -6.60 9.23 10.72
C ILE A 83 -6.07 10.32 9.77
N GLY A 84 -6.69 10.46 8.59
CA GLY A 84 -6.26 11.41 7.57
C GLY A 84 -5.14 10.88 6.70
N ALA A 85 -5.15 9.60 6.35
CA ALA A 85 -4.21 9.03 5.39
C ALA A 85 -4.42 9.62 3.98
N GLU A 86 -3.33 9.99 3.33
CA GLU A 86 -3.34 10.66 2.03
C GLU A 86 -3.45 9.67 0.86
N SER A 87 -2.99 8.42 1.06
CA SER A 87 -3.08 7.34 0.06
C SER A 87 -3.46 6.04 0.75
N ILE A 88 -4.41 5.30 0.17
CA ILE A 88 -4.85 4.01 0.68
C ILE A 88 -4.87 2.98 -0.44
N THR A 89 -4.08 1.94 -0.27
CA THR A 89 -4.00 0.79 -1.17
C THR A 89 -4.51 -0.45 -0.46
N PHE A 90 -5.40 -1.21 -1.10
CA PHE A 90 -5.94 -2.46 -0.57
C PHE A 90 -5.85 -3.59 -1.61
N HIS A 91 -5.84 -4.82 -1.16
CA HIS A 91 -5.70 -5.98 -2.04
C HIS A 91 -6.97 -6.33 -2.80
N TYR A 92 -6.81 -6.55 -4.12
CA TYR A 92 -7.87 -7.08 -4.97
C TYR A 92 -8.38 -8.43 -4.45
N GLU A 93 -7.47 -9.31 -4.04
CA GLU A 93 -7.76 -10.70 -3.66
C GLU A 93 -8.62 -10.85 -2.41
N SER A 94 -8.63 -9.84 -1.55
CA SER A 94 -9.49 -9.80 -0.35
C SER A 94 -10.72 -8.92 -0.50
N SER A 95 -11.05 -8.50 -1.75
CA SER A 95 -12.10 -7.53 -2.03
C SER A 95 -13.20 -8.14 -2.90
N PHE A 96 -14.37 -8.44 -2.30
CA PHE A 96 -15.55 -8.90 -3.06
C PHE A 96 -16.16 -7.81 -3.93
N HIS A 97 -16.03 -6.54 -3.53
CA HIS A 97 -16.61 -5.37 -4.18
C HIS A 97 -15.57 -4.28 -4.36
N THR A 98 -14.54 -4.56 -5.16
CA THR A 98 -13.39 -3.68 -5.39
C THR A 98 -13.81 -2.28 -5.83
N ASP A 99 -14.73 -2.16 -6.77
CA ASP A 99 -15.25 -0.87 -7.25
C ASP A 99 -15.88 -0.03 -6.12
N ARG A 100 -16.63 -0.67 -5.20
CA ARG A 100 -17.21 -0.01 -4.02
C ARG A 100 -16.13 0.56 -3.10
N LEU A 101 -15.06 -0.18 -2.85
CA LEU A 101 -13.96 0.27 -1.99
C LEU A 101 -13.15 1.39 -2.65
N ILE A 102 -12.90 1.32 -3.95
CA ILE A 102 -12.30 2.43 -4.73
C ILE A 102 -13.12 3.70 -4.54
N ASN A 103 -14.43 3.61 -4.73
CA ASN A 103 -15.33 4.76 -4.57
C ASN A 103 -15.38 5.28 -3.12
N LEU A 104 -15.28 4.40 -2.11
CA LEU A 104 -15.22 4.79 -0.70
C LEU A 104 -14.00 5.69 -0.45
N VAL A 105 -12.81 5.27 -0.87
CA VAL A 105 -11.57 6.04 -0.71
C VAL A 105 -11.64 7.36 -1.50
N LYS A 106 -12.06 7.34 -2.77
CA LYS A 106 -12.13 8.56 -3.61
C LYS A 106 -13.06 9.64 -3.06
N ARG A 107 -14.17 9.25 -2.45
CA ARG A 107 -15.13 10.20 -1.86
C ARG A 107 -14.56 10.98 -0.68
N SER A 108 -13.56 10.47 0.01
CA SER A 108 -12.86 11.18 1.09
C SER A 108 -11.83 12.18 0.59
N GLY A 109 -11.45 12.12 -0.68
CA GLY A 109 -10.39 12.93 -1.28
C GLY A 109 -9.00 12.29 -1.19
N ALA A 110 -8.85 11.12 -0.55
CA ALA A 110 -7.60 10.37 -0.54
C ALA A 110 -7.34 9.70 -1.89
N LYS A 111 -6.06 9.44 -2.20
CA LYS A 111 -5.64 8.65 -3.37
C LYS A 111 -5.94 7.18 -3.14
N VAL A 112 -6.42 6.48 -4.16
CA VAL A 112 -6.74 5.06 -4.09
C VAL A 112 -5.76 4.21 -4.91
N GLY A 113 -5.21 3.19 -4.26
CA GLY A 113 -4.42 2.13 -4.90
C GLY A 113 -5.11 0.77 -4.82
N VAL A 114 -4.80 -0.09 -5.78
CA VAL A 114 -5.15 -1.51 -5.73
C VAL A 114 -3.88 -2.34 -5.76
N ALA A 115 -3.72 -3.23 -4.78
CA ALA A 115 -2.60 -4.16 -4.68
C ALA A 115 -2.93 -5.50 -5.33
N LEU A 116 -1.94 -6.11 -5.97
CA LEU A 116 -2.02 -7.45 -6.54
C LEU A 116 -0.91 -8.34 -5.99
N ASN A 117 -1.28 -9.51 -5.48
CA ASN A 117 -0.33 -10.57 -5.14
C ASN A 117 0.53 -10.97 -6.34
N PRO A 118 1.71 -11.57 -6.13
CA PRO A 118 2.62 -11.89 -7.23
C PRO A 118 1.95 -12.69 -8.35
N ALA A 119 1.16 -13.71 -8.03
CA ALA A 119 0.54 -14.60 -9.01
C ALA A 119 -0.79 -14.09 -9.62
N THR A 120 -1.36 -13.00 -9.11
CA THR A 120 -2.63 -12.46 -9.62
C THR A 120 -2.42 -11.85 -11.01
N SER A 121 -3.26 -12.24 -11.96
CA SER A 121 -3.21 -11.73 -13.34
C SER A 121 -3.53 -10.23 -13.40
N LEU A 122 -2.87 -9.49 -14.31
CA LEU A 122 -3.20 -8.10 -14.58
C LEU A 122 -4.58 -7.88 -15.19
N SER A 123 -5.19 -8.91 -15.77
CA SER A 123 -6.54 -8.84 -16.36
C SER A 123 -7.64 -8.47 -15.34
N VAL A 124 -7.40 -8.66 -14.05
CA VAL A 124 -8.33 -8.21 -13.00
C VAL A 124 -8.48 -6.68 -12.95
N LEU A 125 -7.55 -5.97 -13.57
CA LEU A 125 -7.55 -4.50 -13.64
C LEU A 125 -8.35 -3.94 -14.82
N ASP A 126 -8.80 -4.75 -15.77
CA ASP A 126 -9.40 -4.30 -17.04
C ASP A 126 -10.52 -3.25 -16.86
N TYR A 127 -11.32 -3.37 -15.81
CA TYR A 127 -12.45 -2.48 -15.54
C TYR A 127 -12.19 -1.44 -14.44
N ILE A 128 -11.14 -1.60 -13.63
CA ILE A 128 -10.89 -0.74 -12.46
C ILE A 128 -9.66 0.15 -12.62
N LEU A 129 -8.73 -0.19 -13.51
CA LEU A 129 -7.48 0.55 -13.71
C LEU A 129 -7.67 2.06 -13.93
N PRO A 130 -8.65 2.53 -14.74
CA PRO A 130 -8.85 3.98 -14.94
C PRO A 130 -9.35 4.72 -13.69
N GLN A 131 -9.78 3.99 -12.68
CA GLN A 131 -10.29 4.55 -11.44
C GLN A 131 -9.21 4.66 -10.35
N CYS A 132 -8.06 4.00 -10.54
CA CYS A 132 -6.99 3.95 -9.56
C CYS A 132 -5.98 5.08 -9.77
N ASP A 133 -5.46 5.63 -8.67
CA ASP A 133 -4.32 6.55 -8.69
C ASP A 133 -2.99 5.79 -8.74
N SER A 134 -2.97 4.55 -8.22
CA SER A 134 -1.79 3.68 -8.23
C SER A 134 -2.15 2.20 -8.28
N ILE A 135 -1.20 1.39 -8.75
CA ILE A 135 -1.26 -0.09 -8.65
C ILE A 135 0.01 -0.57 -7.93
N LEU A 136 -0.20 -1.27 -6.83
CA LEU A 136 0.88 -1.89 -6.07
C LEU A 136 1.07 -3.34 -6.52
N LEU A 137 2.19 -3.63 -7.15
CA LEU A 137 2.57 -5.02 -7.47
C LEU A 137 3.41 -5.59 -6.34
N MET A 138 2.89 -6.61 -5.67
CA MET A 138 3.70 -7.39 -4.75
C MET A 138 4.73 -8.21 -5.53
N LEU A 139 6.00 -8.05 -5.19
CA LEU A 139 7.10 -8.78 -5.82
C LEU A 139 7.59 -9.94 -4.95
N ILE A 140 7.09 -10.00 -3.71
CA ILE A 140 7.22 -11.11 -2.74
C ILE A 140 5.81 -11.46 -2.24
N ASN A 141 5.66 -12.58 -1.54
CA ASN A 141 4.41 -12.85 -0.83
C ASN A 141 4.20 -11.85 0.32
N PRO A 142 2.99 -11.30 0.50
CA PRO A 142 2.74 -10.24 1.48
C PRO A 142 2.96 -10.71 2.92
N GLY A 143 3.41 -9.78 3.77
CA GLY A 143 3.54 -9.97 5.22
C GLY A 143 4.92 -10.43 5.72
N PHE A 144 5.87 -10.74 4.84
CA PHE A 144 7.15 -11.34 5.20
C PHE A 144 8.37 -10.56 4.70
N ALA A 145 8.27 -9.23 4.56
CA ALA A 145 9.35 -8.39 4.02
C ALA A 145 10.68 -8.50 4.79
N THR A 146 10.63 -8.89 6.07
CA THR A 146 11.81 -9.08 6.92
C THR A 146 12.26 -10.54 7.01
N ASP A 147 11.52 -11.49 6.44
CA ASP A 147 11.89 -12.90 6.47
C ASP A 147 12.96 -13.19 5.41
N LYS A 148 14.09 -13.74 5.87
CA LYS A 148 15.20 -14.15 4.98
C LYS A 148 14.83 -15.28 4.00
N GLY A 149 13.74 -15.99 4.24
CA GLY A 149 13.20 -17.04 3.38
C GLY A 149 12.41 -16.52 2.18
N GLU A 150 11.78 -15.34 2.30
CA GLU A 150 11.00 -14.76 1.22
C GLU A 150 11.89 -14.00 0.23
N LYS A 151 11.74 -14.34 -1.04
CA LYS A 151 12.49 -13.75 -2.15
C LYS A 151 11.54 -13.22 -3.21
N GLN A 152 12.07 -12.26 -3.97
CA GLN A 152 11.39 -11.78 -5.16
C GLN A 152 11.05 -12.93 -6.11
N VAL A 153 9.80 -12.95 -6.61
CA VAL A 153 9.37 -13.94 -7.58
C VAL A 153 10.11 -13.78 -8.90
N SER A 154 10.41 -14.89 -9.57
CA SER A 154 11.23 -14.89 -10.78
C SER A 154 10.64 -14.12 -11.97
N TYR A 155 9.33 -13.91 -11.98
CA TYR A 155 8.60 -13.19 -13.03
C TYR A 155 8.28 -11.73 -12.67
N ALA A 156 8.83 -11.19 -11.58
CA ALA A 156 8.58 -9.83 -11.13
C ALA A 156 8.82 -8.78 -12.22
N ASP A 157 9.98 -8.80 -12.85
CA ASP A 157 10.37 -7.83 -13.89
C ASP A 157 9.42 -7.89 -15.09
N LYS A 158 8.98 -9.10 -15.47
CA LYS A 158 8.00 -9.26 -16.55
C LYS A 158 6.67 -8.61 -16.16
N LYS A 159 6.17 -8.88 -14.95
CA LYS A 159 4.88 -8.34 -14.48
C LYS A 159 4.89 -6.82 -14.42
N VAL A 160 5.99 -6.21 -13.95
CA VAL A 160 6.18 -4.75 -13.93
C VAL A 160 6.15 -4.16 -15.33
N LYS A 161 6.85 -4.79 -16.30
CA LYS A 161 6.81 -4.35 -17.72
C LYS A 161 5.41 -4.46 -18.31
N ASP A 162 4.75 -5.60 -18.12
CA ASP A 162 3.40 -5.84 -18.64
C ASP A 162 2.41 -4.77 -18.11
N LEU A 163 2.47 -4.43 -16.81
CA LEU A 163 1.64 -3.36 -16.23
C LEU A 163 1.98 -1.99 -16.81
N SER A 164 3.27 -1.67 -16.92
CA SER A 164 3.72 -0.39 -17.51
C SER A 164 3.23 -0.23 -18.96
N GLU A 165 3.24 -1.31 -19.75
CA GLU A 165 2.72 -1.33 -21.10
C GLU A 165 1.19 -1.17 -21.13
N LEU A 166 0.48 -1.82 -20.20
CA LEU A 166 -0.98 -1.70 -20.07
C LEU A 166 -1.39 -0.26 -19.76
N ILE A 167 -0.74 0.40 -18.79
CA ILE A 167 -0.98 1.80 -18.42
C ILE A 167 -0.71 2.72 -19.63
N ARG A 168 0.43 2.54 -20.30
CA ARG A 168 0.80 3.34 -21.46
C ARG A 168 -0.16 3.16 -22.64
N LYS A 169 -0.56 1.92 -22.94
CA LYS A 169 -1.50 1.59 -24.03
C LYS A 169 -2.86 2.27 -23.84
N ASN A 170 -3.31 2.39 -22.60
CA ASN A 170 -4.57 3.03 -22.25
C ASN A 170 -4.44 4.54 -21.99
N ASN A 171 -3.24 5.12 -22.16
CA ASN A 171 -2.94 6.53 -21.93
C ASN A 171 -3.40 7.03 -20.54
N LEU A 172 -3.17 6.24 -19.49
CA LEU A 172 -3.56 6.53 -18.12
C LEU A 172 -2.42 7.17 -17.34
N ASP A 173 -2.77 8.03 -16.37
CA ASP A 173 -1.83 8.60 -15.39
C ASP A 173 -1.93 7.87 -14.04
N VAL A 174 -1.61 6.58 -14.07
CA VAL A 174 -1.56 5.70 -12.90
C VAL A 174 -0.09 5.49 -12.51
N LYS A 175 0.19 5.48 -11.20
CA LYS A 175 1.52 5.22 -10.64
C LYS A 175 1.78 3.74 -10.40
#